data_429f7fdd71e4f4ea62ef4592ea6e33d3
#
_entry.id   429f7fdd71e4f4ea62ef4592ea6e33d3
#
_cell.length_a   1.000
_cell.length_b   1.000
_cell.length_c   1.000
_cell.angle_alpha   90.00
_cell.angle_beta   90.00
_cell.angle_gamma   90.00
#
_symmetry.space_group_name_H-M   'P 1'
#
loop_
_entity.id
_entity.type
_entity.pdbx_description
1 polymer ?
#
loop_
_entity_poly.entity_id
_entity_poly.type
_entity_poly.pdbx_seq_one_letter_code
_entity_poly.pdbx_strand_id
1 'polypeptide(L)'
;MPEIREIPVPDGAPAPLPEPGVDELRLETVLGALSDPLRLEIVQRLLLEREDFDHTCGWFGFDRPKSSLTHHFRALREAGVIRQRQYGLERRSHVRTGDLEARFPGLVALVAAWTPPAD
;
A
#
# COMPACT_ATOMS: atom_id res chain seq x y z
N MET A 1 14.17 5.91 13.85
CA MET A 1 12.97 5.87 13.00
C MET A 1 13.33 5.33 11.63
N PRO A 2 12.54 4.38 11.13
CA PRO A 2 12.77 3.95 9.74
C PRO A 2 12.49 5.11 8.78
N GLU A 3 13.27 5.17 7.73
CA GLU A 3 13.09 6.17 6.69
C GLU A 3 11.89 5.78 5.84
N ILE A 4 10.95 6.70 5.69
CA ILE A 4 9.77 6.53 4.85
C ILE A 4 9.95 7.41 3.63
N ARG A 5 9.84 6.81 2.45
CA ARG A 5 9.94 7.56 1.20
C ARG A 5 8.97 7.01 0.17
N GLU A 6 8.57 7.85 -0.73
CA GLU A 6 7.75 7.43 -1.85
C GLU A 6 8.62 6.87 -2.96
N ILE A 7 8.19 5.73 -3.53
CA ILE A 7 8.93 5.09 -4.61
C ILE A 7 8.78 5.92 -5.89
N PRO A 8 9.89 6.27 -6.58
CA PRO A 8 9.79 7.02 -7.83
C PRO A 8 9.09 6.22 -8.93
N VAL A 9 8.34 6.93 -9.77
CA VAL A 9 7.63 6.32 -10.89
C VAL A 9 8.56 6.27 -12.08
N PRO A 10 8.82 5.07 -12.65
CA PRO A 10 9.68 4.97 -13.82
C PRO A 10 9.03 5.61 -15.05
N ASP A 11 9.88 6.13 -15.95
CA ASP A 11 9.41 6.68 -17.23
C ASP A 11 8.69 5.60 -18.02
N GLY A 12 7.55 5.97 -18.61
CA GLY A 12 6.76 5.02 -19.39
C GLY A 12 5.92 4.06 -18.58
N ALA A 13 5.81 4.27 -17.27
CA ALA A 13 4.94 3.44 -16.44
C ALA A 13 3.49 3.54 -16.89
N PRO A 14 2.72 2.44 -16.84
CA PRO A 14 1.30 2.49 -17.17
C PRO A 14 0.55 3.35 -16.16
N ALA A 15 -0.62 3.86 -16.57
CA ALA A 15 -1.48 4.62 -15.69
C ALA A 15 -1.93 3.76 -14.50
N PRO A 16 -2.16 4.37 -13.33
CA PRO A 16 -2.68 3.63 -12.20
C PRO A 16 -4.02 2.97 -12.50
N LEU A 17 -4.28 1.83 -11.87
CA LEU A 17 -5.60 1.22 -11.88
C LEU A 17 -6.59 2.17 -11.19
N PRO A 18 -7.92 1.99 -11.40
CA PRO A 18 -8.92 2.89 -10.80
C PRO A 18 -8.72 3.04 -9.30
N GLU A 19 -8.70 4.28 -8.84
CA GLU A 19 -8.45 4.64 -7.46
C GLU A 19 -9.10 5.99 -7.13
N PRO A 20 -9.39 6.28 -5.85
CA PRO A 20 -9.89 7.60 -5.48
C PRO A 20 -8.81 8.66 -5.62
N GLY A 21 -9.19 9.87 -6.00
CA GLY A 21 -8.30 11.02 -6.01
C GLY A 21 -7.95 11.44 -4.59
N VAL A 22 -6.87 12.24 -4.44
CA VAL A 22 -6.42 12.68 -3.12
C VAL A 22 -7.54 13.40 -2.35
N ASP A 23 -8.37 14.19 -3.03
CA ASP A 23 -9.46 14.92 -2.41
C ASP A 23 -10.64 14.02 -2.02
N GLU A 24 -10.67 12.81 -2.51
CA GLU A 24 -11.73 11.85 -2.23
C GLU A 24 -11.37 10.89 -1.10
N LEU A 25 -10.16 10.97 -0.56
CA LEU A 25 -9.72 10.10 0.54
C LEU A 25 -10.51 10.39 1.80
N ARG A 26 -11.01 9.32 2.43
CA ARG A 26 -11.80 9.41 3.66
C ARG A 26 -11.10 8.64 4.78
N LEU A 27 -10.91 9.29 5.92
CA LEU A 27 -10.20 8.69 7.04
C LEU A 27 -10.84 7.37 7.49
N GLU A 28 -12.17 7.35 7.62
CA GLU A 28 -12.88 6.16 8.08
C GLU A 28 -12.73 4.98 7.13
N THR A 29 -12.63 5.26 5.83
CA THR A 29 -12.41 4.22 4.82
C THR A 29 -10.97 3.70 4.89
N VAL A 30 -10.02 4.60 5.03
CA VAL A 30 -8.60 4.24 5.17
C VAL A 30 -8.38 3.42 6.43
N LEU A 31 -8.92 3.86 7.57
CA LEU A 31 -8.80 3.11 8.82
C LEU A 31 -9.46 1.75 8.73
N GLY A 32 -10.61 1.65 8.06
CA GLY A 32 -11.27 0.37 7.83
C GLY A 32 -10.40 -0.59 7.03
N ALA A 33 -9.76 -0.10 5.98
CA ALA A 33 -8.86 -0.93 5.18
C ALA A 33 -7.65 -1.40 6.00
N LEU A 34 -7.15 -0.57 6.90
CA LEU A 34 -5.99 -0.88 7.74
C LEU A 34 -6.34 -1.70 8.98
N SER A 35 -7.62 -1.96 9.26
CA SER A 35 -8.03 -2.69 10.46
C SER A 35 -7.77 -4.19 10.40
N ASP A 36 -7.37 -4.71 9.26
CA ASP A 36 -7.00 -6.12 9.08
C ASP A 36 -5.50 -6.28 9.30
N PRO A 37 -5.04 -7.22 10.17
CA PRO A 37 -3.60 -7.37 10.46
C PRO A 37 -2.75 -7.67 9.24
N LEU A 38 -3.26 -8.47 8.29
CA LEU A 38 -2.52 -8.77 7.07
C LEU A 38 -2.37 -7.52 6.19
N ARG A 39 -3.44 -6.74 6.05
CA ARG A 39 -3.38 -5.50 5.27
C ARG A 39 -2.43 -4.50 5.92
N LEU A 40 -2.44 -4.43 7.24
CA LEU A 40 -1.51 -3.56 7.96
C LEU A 40 -0.05 -3.98 7.72
N GLU A 41 0.22 -5.28 7.72
CA GLU A 41 1.55 -5.82 7.42
C GLU A 41 1.97 -5.51 5.98
N ILE A 42 1.06 -5.67 5.01
CA ILE A 42 1.33 -5.33 3.62
C ILE A 42 1.78 -3.88 3.50
N VAL A 43 1.01 -2.97 4.08
CA VAL A 43 1.30 -1.54 3.98
C VAL A 43 2.62 -1.20 4.68
N GLN A 44 2.84 -1.74 5.87
CA GLN A 44 4.08 -1.51 6.60
C GLN A 44 5.30 -1.97 5.80
N ARG A 45 5.24 -3.17 5.22
CA ARG A 45 6.37 -3.70 4.44
C ARG A 45 6.64 -2.85 3.21
N LEU A 46 5.60 -2.34 2.54
CA LEU A 46 5.78 -1.43 1.42
C LEU A 46 6.36 -0.09 1.86
N LEU A 47 5.95 0.43 3.02
CA LEU A 47 6.49 1.69 3.56
C LEU A 47 7.97 1.60 3.89
N LEU A 48 8.41 0.45 4.39
CA LEU A 48 9.79 0.26 4.84
C LEU A 48 10.70 -0.26 3.72
N GLU A 49 10.16 -0.45 2.53
CA GLU A 49 10.93 -0.94 1.39
C GLU A 49 11.99 0.08 0.97
N ARG A 50 13.18 -0.42 0.70
CA ARG A 50 14.32 0.42 0.31
C ARG A 50 14.63 0.38 -1.19
N GLU A 51 13.98 -0.52 -1.92
CA GLU A 51 14.15 -0.63 -3.36
C GLU A 51 13.31 0.43 -4.07
N ASP A 52 13.79 0.90 -5.21
CA ASP A 52 13.17 2.00 -5.94
C ASP A 52 12.14 1.51 -6.98
N PHE A 53 11.42 0.44 -6.67
CA PHE A 53 10.39 -0.09 -7.57
C PHE A 53 9.25 -0.73 -6.77
N ASP A 54 8.09 -0.74 -7.41
CA ASP A 54 6.88 -1.35 -6.86
C ASP A 54 7.03 -2.87 -6.77
N HIS A 55 6.25 -3.48 -5.89
CA HIS A 55 6.31 -4.92 -5.67
C HIS A 55 5.03 -5.63 -6.08
N THR A 56 5.18 -6.87 -6.55
CA THR A 56 4.05 -7.76 -6.84
C THR A 56 3.56 -8.42 -5.55
N CYS A 57 2.36 -8.99 -5.60
CA CYS A 57 1.83 -9.75 -4.47
C CYS A 57 2.76 -10.91 -4.07
N GLY A 58 3.41 -11.54 -5.05
CA GLY A 58 4.33 -12.66 -4.80
C GLY A 58 5.58 -12.28 -4.04
N TRP A 59 6.01 -11.04 -4.12
CA TRP A 59 7.19 -10.57 -3.41
C TRP A 59 7.10 -10.75 -1.88
N PHE A 60 5.88 -10.66 -1.33
CA PHE A 60 5.67 -10.76 0.11
C PHE A 60 5.87 -12.17 0.65
N GLY A 61 5.70 -13.20 -0.18
CA GLY A 61 5.86 -14.58 0.25
C GLY A 61 4.81 -15.09 1.23
N PHE A 62 3.62 -14.50 1.23
CA PHE A 62 2.54 -14.94 2.10
C PHE A 62 2.03 -16.32 1.69
N ASP A 63 1.83 -17.19 2.67
CA ASP A 63 1.24 -18.51 2.46
C ASP A 63 -0.29 -18.39 2.50
N ARG A 64 -0.85 -17.83 1.43
CA ARG A 64 -2.29 -17.60 1.31
C ARG A 64 -2.73 -17.77 -0.13
N PRO A 65 -4.01 -18.15 -0.37
CA PRO A 65 -4.52 -18.23 -1.73
C PRO A 65 -4.40 -16.88 -2.46
N LYS A 66 -4.08 -16.93 -3.73
CA LYS A 66 -3.93 -15.75 -4.57
C LYS A 66 -5.21 -14.90 -4.59
N SER A 67 -6.38 -15.54 -4.59
CA SER A 67 -7.66 -14.82 -4.58
C SER A 67 -7.85 -14.01 -3.30
N SER A 68 -7.41 -14.53 -2.16
CA SER A 68 -7.46 -13.83 -0.88
C SER A 68 -6.55 -12.60 -0.91
N LEU A 69 -5.31 -12.76 -1.38
CA LEU A 69 -4.37 -11.66 -1.49
C LEU A 69 -4.88 -10.59 -2.44
N THR A 70 -5.42 -10.99 -3.59
CA THR A 70 -6.00 -10.05 -4.56
C THR A 70 -7.10 -9.21 -3.91
N HIS A 71 -7.95 -9.83 -3.08
CA HIS A 71 -9.00 -9.12 -2.35
C HIS A 71 -8.42 -8.07 -1.40
N HIS A 72 -7.38 -8.42 -0.63
CA HIS A 72 -6.76 -7.48 0.30
C HIS A 72 -6.11 -6.30 -0.43
N PHE A 73 -5.41 -6.57 -1.51
CA PHE A 73 -4.79 -5.49 -2.30
C PHE A 73 -5.83 -4.58 -2.94
N ARG A 74 -6.95 -5.15 -3.41
CA ARG A 74 -8.05 -4.35 -3.96
C ARG A 74 -8.66 -3.45 -2.90
N ALA A 75 -8.90 -3.97 -1.69
CA ALA A 75 -9.45 -3.17 -0.60
C ALA A 75 -8.55 -1.98 -0.28
N LEU A 76 -7.24 -2.19 -0.25
CA LEU A 76 -6.28 -1.13 0.01
C LEU A 76 -6.26 -0.09 -1.12
N ARG A 77 -6.35 -0.54 -2.38
CA ARG A 77 -6.39 0.38 -3.53
C ARG A 77 -7.67 1.21 -3.54
N GLU A 78 -8.82 0.58 -3.32
CA GLU A 78 -10.11 1.27 -3.33
C GLU A 78 -10.24 2.27 -2.20
N ALA A 79 -9.56 2.02 -1.06
CA ALA A 79 -9.51 2.96 0.05
C ALA A 79 -8.53 4.11 -0.20
N GLY A 80 -7.66 3.98 -1.21
CA GLY A 80 -6.67 5.01 -1.53
C GLY A 80 -5.36 4.89 -0.75
N VAL A 81 -5.12 3.75 -0.11
CA VAL A 81 -3.88 3.53 0.66
C VAL A 81 -2.72 3.18 -0.25
N ILE A 82 -2.96 2.35 -1.24
CA ILE A 82 -1.93 1.94 -2.20
C ILE A 82 -2.35 2.33 -3.61
N ARG A 83 -1.33 2.45 -4.47
CA ARG A 83 -1.51 2.61 -5.91
C ARG A 83 -1.02 1.35 -6.58
N GLN A 84 -1.76 0.89 -7.58
CA GLN A 84 -1.40 -0.29 -8.35
C GLN A 84 -1.33 0.03 -9.83
N ARG A 85 -0.34 -0.56 -10.51
CA ARG A 85 -0.19 -0.47 -11.96
C ARG A 85 -0.05 -1.87 -12.54
N GLN A 86 -0.59 -2.06 -13.73
CA GLN A 86 -0.53 -3.33 -14.43
C GLN A 86 0.60 -3.30 -15.46
N TYR A 87 1.65 -4.08 -15.21
CA TYR A 87 2.78 -4.23 -16.11
C TYR A 87 2.68 -5.59 -16.81
N GLY A 88 1.97 -5.63 -17.94
CA GLY A 88 1.73 -6.90 -18.61
C GLY A 88 0.91 -7.84 -17.72
N LEU A 89 1.48 -8.98 -17.34
CA LEU A 89 0.81 -9.93 -16.46
C LEU A 89 1.04 -9.66 -14.98
N GLU A 90 1.91 -8.71 -14.64
CA GLU A 90 2.23 -8.40 -13.26
C GLU A 90 1.51 -7.14 -12.79
N ARG A 91 0.89 -7.22 -11.62
CA ARG A 91 0.32 -6.06 -10.94
C ARG A 91 1.26 -5.68 -9.80
N ARG A 92 1.73 -4.45 -9.80
CA ARG A 92 2.69 -3.96 -8.82
C ARG A 92 2.08 -2.85 -7.99
N SER A 93 2.50 -2.76 -6.74
CA SER A 93 1.90 -1.87 -5.74
C SER A 93 2.92 -1.04 -5.02
N HIS A 94 2.54 0.18 -4.63
CA HIS A 94 3.28 1.01 -3.69
C HIS A 94 2.30 1.85 -2.87
N VAL A 95 2.76 2.34 -1.72
CA VAL A 95 1.91 3.15 -0.84
C VAL A 95 1.85 4.59 -1.36
N ARG A 96 0.66 5.18 -1.31
CA ARG A 96 0.44 6.58 -1.67
C ARG A 96 0.88 7.49 -0.52
N THR A 97 2.15 7.45 -0.19
CA THR A 97 2.72 8.09 0.99
C THR A 97 2.45 9.59 1.03
N GLY A 98 2.72 10.30 -0.07
CA GLY A 98 2.52 11.75 -0.13
C GLY A 98 1.06 12.15 0.05
N ASP A 99 0.14 11.43 -0.60
CA ASP A 99 -1.30 11.73 -0.51
C ASP A 99 -1.82 11.46 0.90
N LEU A 100 -1.42 10.34 1.51
CA LEU A 100 -1.83 9.99 2.86
C LEU A 100 -1.29 11.00 3.88
N GLU A 101 -0.03 11.41 3.74
CA GLU A 101 0.55 12.39 4.65
C GLU A 101 -0.12 13.76 4.52
N ALA A 102 -0.47 14.15 3.29
CA ALA A 102 -1.16 15.42 3.05
C ALA A 102 -2.56 15.44 3.67
N ARG A 103 -3.28 14.32 3.60
CA ARG A 103 -4.66 14.24 4.09
C ARG A 103 -4.75 13.85 5.56
N PHE A 104 -3.87 12.97 6.02
CA PHE A 104 -3.91 12.41 7.38
C PHE A 104 -2.51 12.42 8.00
N PRO A 105 -2.02 13.62 8.39
CA PRO A 105 -0.67 13.74 8.95
C PRO A 105 -0.44 12.82 10.14
N GLY A 106 0.66 12.09 10.12
CA GLY A 106 1.03 11.16 11.19
C GLY A 106 0.58 9.72 10.97
N LEU A 107 -0.36 9.47 10.06
CA LEU A 107 -0.86 8.11 9.83
C LEU A 107 0.24 7.18 9.30
N VAL A 108 1.00 7.64 8.32
CA VAL A 108 2.06 6.84 7.70
C VAL A 108 3.12 6.48 8.73
N ALA A 109 3.54 7.44 9.57
CA ALA A 109 4.51 7.19 10.62
C ALA A 109 3.97 6.19 11.66
N LEU A 110 2.69 6.27 11.98
CA LEU A 110 2.06 5.34 12.92
C LEU A 110 2.11 3.91 12.38
N VAL A 111 1.75 3.72 11.11
CA VAL A 111 1.77 2.39 10.49
C VAL A 111 3.20 1.85 10.41
N ALA A 112 4.16 2.70 10.05
CA ALA A 112 5.57 2.29 9.95
C ALA A 112 6.12 1.83 11.30
N ALA A 113 5.65 2.42 12.40
CA ALA A 113 6.11 2.10 13.75
C ALA A 113 5.34 0.95 14.39
N TRP A 114 4.30 0.46 13.74
CA TRP A 114 3.48 -0.64 14.29
C TRP A 114 4.32 -1.90 14.46
N THR A 115 4.13 -2.57 15.60
CA THR A 115 4.77 -3.85 15.88
C THR A 115 3.67 -4.91 16.01
N PRO A 116 3.70 -5.95 15.18
CA PRO A 116 2.72 -7.03 15.31
C PRO A 116 2.83 -7.67 16.69
N PRO A 117 1.70 -8.09 17.28
CA PRO A 117 1.77 -8.79 18.56
C PRO A 117 2.55 -10.10 18.43
N ALA A 118 3.31 -10.45 19.47
CA ALA A 118 4.04 -11.70 19.50
C ALA A 118 3.05 -12.86 19.65
N ASP A 119 3.29 -13.93 18.91
CA ASP A 119 2.51 -15.16 19.00
C ASP A 119 2.97 -16.02 20.18
#